data_2098abe7cb42885eca839e9162f30ac9
#
_entry.id   2098abe7cb42885eca839e9162f30ac9
#
_cell.length_a   1.000
_cell.length_b   1.000
_cell.length_c   1.000
_cell.angle_alpha   90.00
_cell.angle_beta   90.00
_cell.angle_gamma   90.00
#
_symmetry.space_group_name_H-M   'P 1'
#
loop_
_entity.id
_entity.type
_entity.pdbx_description
1 polymer ?
#
loop_
_entity_poly.entity_id
_entity_poly.type
_entity_poly.pdbx_seq_one_letter_code
_entity_poly.pdbx_strand_id
1 'polypeptide(L)'
;MKWLVGIFAVFLLCLMIYAGSAFVSALGLVSAVRSGDAAQVMTRTDLPRVRHSIIDQVMAAYLDRLGQKRPVRPFERMAINAFGATIADDLAIKLMTPENLSVLLKTGTVRNAAENITLGTMSSLADLDISNIFVFVGRIKLIKPVEFALRLGESQDAGSVSMHLDGTSWKLSGIGLPPKVLTNMVDRLPTR
;
A
#
# COMPACT_ATOMS: atom_id res chain seq x y z
N MET A 1 -43.00 13.78 -3.75
CA MET A 1 -42.29 13.30 -2.57
C MET A 1 -42.01 11.81 -2.55
N LYS A 2 -42.97 10.91 -2.82
CA LYS A 2 -42.74 9.44 -2.79
C LYS A 2 -41.64 8.95 -3.76
N TRP A 3 -41.50 9.55 -4.93
CA TRP A 3 -40.46 9.20 -5.92
C TRP A 3 -39.04 9.58 -5.44
N LEU A 4 -38.89 10.72 -4.78
CA LEU A 4 -37.60 11.13 -4.21
C LEU A 4 -37.13 10.19 -3.11
N VAL A 5 -38.06 9.71 -2.28
CA VAL A 5 -37.77 8.69 -1.24
C VAL A 5 -37.33 7.38 -1.88
N GLY A 6 -37.98 6.95 -2.96
CA GLY A 6 -37.57 5.75 -3.70
C GLY A 6 -36.18 5.87 -4.32
N ILE A 7 -35.87 6.98 -4.98
CA ILE A 7 -34.53 7.22 -5.54
C ILE A 7 -33.47 7.25 -4.46
N PHE A 8 -33.76 7.93 -3.33
CA PHE A 8 -32.83 7.98 -2.19
C PHE A 8 -32.59 6.61 -1.56
N ALA A 9 -33.62 5.78 -1.44
CA ALA A 9 -33.49 4.41 -0.93
C ALA A 9 -32.64 3.53 -1.83
N VAL A 10 -32.82 3.62 -3.16
CA VAL A 10 -31.99 2.90 -4.15
C VAL A 10 -30.54 3.38 -4.07
N PHE A 11 -30.31 4.68 -3.97
CA PHE A 11 -28.95 5.24 -3.85
C PHE A 11 -28.24 4.73 -2.57
N LEU A 12 -28.94 4.73 -1.42
CA LEU A 12 -28.42 4.18 -0.18
C LEU A 12 -28.09 2.68 -0.30
N LEU A 13 -28.95 1.92 -0.94
CA LEU A 13 -28.73 0.49 -1.19
C LEU A 13 -27.48 0.27 -2.03
N CYS A 14 -27.32 1.01 -3.11
CA CYS A 14 -26.12 0.95 -3.96
C CYS A 14 -24.86 1.31 -3.17
N LEU A 15 -24.91 2.33 -2.31
CA LEU A 15 -23.79 2.74 -1.47
C LEU A 15 -23.42 1.64 -0.44
N MET A 16 -24.42 0.99 0.15
CA MET A 16 -24.18 -0.12 1.09
C MET A 16 -23.55 -1.33 0.40
N ILE A 17 -24.04 -1.69 -0.81
CA ILE A 17 -23.46 -2.78 -1.61
C ILE A 17 -21.99 -2.45 -1.96
N TYR A 18 -21.75 -1.21 -2.37
CA TYR A 18 -20.41 -0.72 -2.72
C TYR A 18 -19.46 -0.79 -1.52
N ALA A 19 -19.83 -0.21 -0.39
CA ALA A 19 -19.03 -0.24 0.83
C ALA A 19 -18.84 -1.68 1.35
N GLY A 20 -19.88 -2.50 1.30
CA GLY A 20 -19.82 -3.91 1.67
C GLY A 20 -18.85 -4.71 0.77
N SER A 21 -18.81 -4.44 -0.53
CA SER A 21 -17.87 -5.09 -1.45
C SER A 21 -16.42 -4.78 -1.12
N ALA A 22 -16.09 -3.53 -0.78
CA ALA A 22 -14.77 -3.10 -0.34
C ALA A 22 -14.34 -3.84 0.94
N PHE A 23 -15.25 -3.88 1.92
CA PHE A 23 -15.02 -4.56 3.19
C PHE A 23 -14.77 -6.07 3.01
N VAL A 24 -15.64 -6.77 2.25
CA VAL A 24 -15.48 -8.20 1.97
C VAL A 24 -14.17 -8.49 1.24
N SER A 25 -13.77 -7.63 0.31
CA SER A 25 -12.50 -7.78 -0.41
C SER A 25 -11.29 -7.59 0.51
N ALA A 26 -11.34 -6.61 1.42
CA ALA A 26 -10.29 -6.42 2.42
C ALA A 26 -10.17 -7.62 3.36
N LEU A 27 -11.29 -8.14 3.87
CA LEU A 27 -11.32 -9.36 4.68
C LEU A 27 -10.78 -10.58 3.91
N GLY A 28 -11.13 -10.69 2.63
CA GLY A 28 -10.63 -11.76 1.76
C GLY A 28 -9.12 -11.70 1.57
N LEU A 29 -8.54 -10.49 1.47
CA LEU A 29 -7.08 -10.31 1.42
C LEU A 29 -6.43 -10.72 2.75
N VAL A 30 -6.96 -10.25 3.89
CA VAL A 30 -6.47 -10.63 5.22
C VAL A 30 -6.51 -12.15 5.40
N SER A 31 -7.60 -12.80 5.01
CA SER A 31 -7.75 -14.26 5.09
C SER A 31 -6.71 -15.00 4.22
N ALA A 32 -6.50 -14.56 2.97
CA ALA A 32 -5.49 -15.13 2.07
C ALA A 32 -4.07 -14.99 2.63
N VAL A 33 -3.75 -13.84 3.25
CA VAL A 33 -2.46 -13.62 3.90
C VAL A 33 -2.29 -14.53 5.14
N ARG A 34 -3.31 -14.67 5.97
CA ARG A 34 -3.28 -15.54 7.15
C ARG A 34 -3.08 -17.01 6.78
N SER A 35 -3.80 -17.49 5.78
CA SER A 35 -3.66 -18.85 5.31
C SER A 35 -2.31 -19.12 4.62
N GLY A 36 -1.58 -18.05 4.23
CA GLY A 36 -0.34 -18.14 3.47
C GLY A 36 -0.55 -18.57 2.02
N ASP A 37 -1.76 -18.38 1.49
CA ASP A 37 -2.10 -18.67 0.10
C ASP A 37 -1.59 -17.56 -0.82
N ALA A 38 -0.33 -17.71 -1.25
CA ALA A 38 0.32 -16.74 -2.13
C ALA A 38 -0.41 -16.54 -3.46
N ALA A 39 -1.04 -17.58 -3.99
CA ALA A 39 -1.79 -17.50 -5.24
C ALA A 39 -3.04 -16.60 -5.06
N GLN A 40 -3.80 -16.80 -3.98
CA GLN A 40 -4.92 -15.92 -3.65
C GLN A 40 -4.50 -14.48 -3.34
N VAL A 41 -3.39 -14.27 -2.65
CA VAL A 41 -2.83 -12.93 -2.43
C VAL A 41 -2.56 -12.25 -3.77
N MET A 42 -1.93 -12.96 -4.70
CA MET A 42 -1.60 -12.42 -6.03
C MET A 42 -2.83 -12.10 -6.88
N THR A 43 -3.87 -12.94 -6.87
CA THR A 43 -5.11 -12.65 -7.61
C THR A 43 -5.82 -11.39 -7.09
N ARG A 44 -5.60 -11.03 -5.81
CA ARG A 44 -6.15 -9.85 -5.14
C ARG A 44 -5.19 -8.65 -5.13
N THR A 45 -4.09 -8.72 -5.90
CA THR A 45 -3.05 -7.69 -5.94
C THR A 45 -2.86 -7.17 -7.36
N ASP A 46 -2.80 -5.85 -7.49
CA ASP A 46 -2.29 -5.15 -8.66
C ASP A 46 -0.80 -4.87 -8.43
N LEU A 47 0.03 -5.87 -8.75
CA LEU A 47 1.47 -5.81 -8.50
C LEU A 47 2.17 -4.61 -9.16
N PRO A 48 1.84 -4.22 -10.42
CA PRO A 48 2.37 -3.00 -11.03
C PRO A 48 2.09 -1.74 -10.20
N ARG A 49 0.86 -1.57 -9.70
CA ARG A 49 0.51 -0.42 -8.85
C ARG A 49 1.21 -0.45 -7.50
N VAL A 50 1.31 -1.63 -6.87
CA VAL A 50 2.06 -1.78 -5.61
C VAL A 50 3.52 -1.36 -5.80
N ARG A 51 4.18 -1.81 -6.88
CA ARG A 51 5.54 -1.40 -7.21
C ARG A 51 5.65 0.11 -7.39
N HIS A 52 4.75 0.68 -8.18
CA HIS A 52 4.72 2.13 -8.43
C HIS A 52 4.52 2.93 -7.12
N SER A 53 3.63 2.50 -6.24
CA SER A 53 3.44 3.10 -4.92
C SER A 53 4.72 3.12 -4.08
N ILE A 54 5.54 2.08 -4.16
CA ILE A 54 6.82 2.02 -3.45
C ILE A 54 7.85 2.94 -4.08
N ILE A 55 7.92 2.96 -5.42
CA ILE A 55 8.80 3.87 -6.15
C ILE A 55 8.51 5.32 -5.76
N ASP A 56 7.24 5.73 -5.77
CA ASP A 56 6.82 7.07 -5.41
C ASP A 56 7.24 7.44 -3.98
N GLN A 57 7.07 6.53 -3.03
CA GLN A 57 7.46 6.76 -1.63
C GLN A 57 8.99 6.88 -1.48
N VAL A 58 9.76 6.00 -2.12
CA VAL A 58 11.23 6.03 -2.09
C VAL A 58 11.75 7.32 -2.73
N MET A 59 11.18 7.71 -3.87
CA MET A 59 11.56 8.94 -4.57
C MET A 59 11.21 10.19 -3.76
N ALA A 60 10.03 10.21 -3.13
CA ALA A 60 9.64 11.31 -2.24
C ALA A 60 10.60 11.43 -1.04
N ALA A 61 10.91 10.31 -0.39
CA ALA A 61 11.85 10.27 0.74
C ALA A 61 13.27 10.69 0.33
N TYR A 62 13.73 10.29 -0.86
CA TYR A 62 15.03 10.70 -1.40
C TYR A 62 15.09 12.21 -1.66
N LEU A 63 14.06 12.78 -2.29
CA LEU A 63 13.97 14.21 -2.56
C LEU A 63 13.87 15.04 -1.29
N ASP A 64 13.11 14.57 -0.29
CA ASP A 64 13.02 15.20 1.02
C ASP A 64 14.38 15.25 1.71
N ARG A 65 15.10 14.14 1.72
CA ARG A 65 16.45 14.05 2.29
C ARG A 65 17.46 14.98 1.58
N LEU A 66 17.38 15.11 0.26
CA LEU A 66 18.20 16.06 -0.49
C LEU A 66 17.83 17.48 -0.13
N GLY A 67 16.53 17.80 -0.02
CA GLY A 67 16.00 19.11 0.34
C GLY A 67 16.44 19.58 1.73
N GLN A 68 16.63 18.65 2.68
CA GLN A 68 17.16 18.95 4.02
C GLN A 68 18.63 19.37 3.99
N LYS A 69 19.42 18.87 3.03
CA LYS A 69 20.84 19.20 2.91
C LYS A 69 21.09 20.47 2.10
N ARG A 70 20.30 20.73 1.08
CA ARG A 70 20.39 21.89 0.18
C ARG A 70 19.08 22.11 -0.60
N PRO A 71 18.79 23.34 -1.01
CA PRO A 71 17.62 23.58 -1.87
C PRO A 71 17.79 22.85 -3.22
N VAL A 72 16.82 21.99 -3.55
CA VAL A 72 16.79 21.24 -4.82
C VAL A 72 16.15 22.13 -5.90
N ARG A 73 16.90 22.43 -6.96
CA ARG A 73 16.40 23.25 -8.07
C ARG A 73 15.32 22.50 -8.85
N PRO A 74 14.36 23.20 -9.48
CA PRO A 74 13.27 22.55 -10.24
C PRO A 74 13.76 21.59 -11.33
N PHE A 75 14.81 21.98 -12.09
CA PHE A 75 15.41 21.15 -13.11
C PHE A 75 16.09 19.89 -12.54
N GLU A 76 16.78 20.04 -11.42
CA GLU A 76 17.41 18.93 -10.71
C GLU A 76 16.36 17.93 -10.19
N ARG A 77 15.23 18.42 -9.65
CA ARG A 77 14.11 17.59 -9.24
C ARG A 77 13.54 16.80 -10.42
N MET A 78 13.42 17.42 -11.58
CA MET A 78 12.96 16.76 -12.81
C MET A 78 13.93 15.68 -13.26
N ALA A 79 15.25 15.95 -13.24
CA ALA A 79 16.27 14.98 -13.58
C ALA A 79 16.29 13.80 -12.60
N ILE A 80 16.20 14.07 -11.29
CA ILE A 80 16.15 13.04 -10.26
C ILE A 80 14.90 12.15 -10.45
N ASN A 81 13.74 12.72 -10.74
CA ASN A 81 12.53 11.95 -11.01
C ASN A 81 12.68 11.06 -12.26
N ALA A 82 13.33 11.56 -13.31
CA ALA A 82 13.51 10.80 -14.55
C ALA A 82 14.51 9.63 -14.38
N PHE A 83 15.67 9.87 -13.79
CA PHE A 83 16.72 8.86 -13.62
C PHE A 83 16.58 8.03 -12.36
N GLY A 84 16.15 8.66 -11.26
CA GLY A 84 15.92 7.97 -9.97
C GLY A 84 14.78 6.96 -10.05
N ALA A 85 13.76 7.24 -10.86
CA ALA A 85 12.64 6.31 -11.08
C ALA A 85 13.12 4.97 -11.64
N THR A 86 14.10 4.94 -12.55
CA THR A 86 14.63 3.69 -13.12
C THR A 86 15.35 2.85 -12.05
N ILE A 87 16.13 3.49 -11.18
CA ILE A 87 16.84 2.79 -10.09
C ILE A 87 15.85 2.29 -9.04
N ALA A 88 14.86 3.13 -8.70
CA ALA A 88 13.81 2.77 -7.75
C ALA A 88 12.90 1.66 -8.32
N ASP A 89 12.66 1.63 -9.63
CA ASP A 89 11.89 0.57 -10.29
C ASP A 89 12.63 -0.77 -10.22
N ASP A 90 13.92 -0.82 -10.52
CA ASP A 90 14.74 -2.03 -10.39
C ASP A 90 14.76 -2.56 -8.95
N LEU A 91 14.86 -1.66 -7.96
CA LEU A 91 14.74 -2.00 -6.56
C LEU A 91 13.34 -2.53 -6.22
N ALA A 92 12.29 -1.88 -6.69
CA ALA A 92 10.90 -2.28 -6.43
C ALA A 92 10.58 -3.65 -7.06
N ILE A 93 11.11 -3.94 -8.26
CA ILE A 93 10.97 -5.25 -8.89
C ILE A 93 11.61 -6.34 -8.03
N LYS A 94 12.82 -6.11 -7.52
CA LYS A 94 13.54 -7.05 -6.66
C LYS A 94 12.90 -7.25 -5.29
N LEU A 95 12.31 -6.20 -4.72
CA LEU A 95 11.61 -6.25 -3.44
C LEU A 95 10.22 -6.86 -3.53
N MET A 96 9.50 -6.60 -4.62
CA MET A 96 8.09 -6.96 -4.79
C MET A 96 7.90 -8.14 -5.74
N THR A 97 8.58 -9.26 -5.43
CA THR A 97 8.22 -10.56 -6.01
C THR A 97 6.96 -11.10 -5.31
N PRO A 98 6.20 -12.01 -5.93
CA PRO A 98 5.03 -12.64 -5.31
C PRO A 98 5.32 -13.23 -3.92
N GLU A 99 6.47 -13.88 -3.78
CA GLU A 99 6.91 -14.52 -2.54
C GLU A 99 7.22 -13.49 -1.46
N ASN A 100 8.00 -12.45 -1.82
CA ASN A 100 8.35 -11.38 -0.90
C ASN A 100 7.13 -10.58 -0.44
N LEU A 101 6.19 -10.31 -1.35
CA LEU A 101 4.94 -9.64 -1.02
C LEU A 101 4.12 -10.45 -0.02
N SER A 102 4.00 -11.77 -0.23
CA SER A 102 3.31 -12.65 0.71
C SER A 102 3.97 -12.66 2.08
N VAL A 103 5.30 -12.75 2.12
CA VAL A 103 6.08 -12.70 3.38
C VAL A 103 5.91 -11.34 4.05
N LEU A 104 6.02 -10.24 3.30
CA LEU A 104 5.83 -8.90 3.82
C LEU A 104 4.46 -8.72 4.46
N LEU A 105 3.40 -9.08 3.77
CA LEU A 105 2.04 -8.94 4.28
C LEU A 105 1.78 -9.83 5.50
N LYS A 106 2.39 -11.03 5.53
CA LYS A 106 2.21 -12.01 6.62
C LYS A 106 3.04 -11.68 7.85
N THR A 107 4.28 -11.24 7.68
CA THR A 107 5.22 -11.05 8.80
C THR A 107 5.52 -9.59 9.10
N GLY A 108 5.13 -8.68 8.23
CA GLY A 108 5.51 -7.26 8.30
C GLY A 108 6.98 -6.99 8.00
N THR A 109 7.77 -7.99 7.56
CA THR A 109 9.20 -7.83 7.32
C THR A 109 9.49 -7.42 5.89
N VAL A 110 10.09 -6.25 5.71
CA VAL A 110 10.56 -5.78 4.40
C VAL A 110 11.97 -6.32 4.16
N ARG A 111 12.11 -7.21 3.16
CA ARG A 111 13.39 -7.87 2.83
C ARG A 111 13.80 -7.55 1.40
N ASN A 112 15.09 -7.32 1.20
CA ASN A 112 15.69 -7.35 -0.12
C ASN A 112 16.11 -8.80 -0.42
N ALA A 113 15.37 -9.49 -1.30
CA ALA A 113 15.64 -10.88 -1.63
C ALA A 113 17.01 -11.10 -2.32
N ALA A 114 17.46 -10.12 -3.11
CA ALA A 114 18.74 -10.21 -3.82
C ALA A 114 19.94 -10.19 -2.86
N GLU A 115 19.84 -9.44 -1.75
CA GLU A 115 20.92 -9.28 -0.78
C GLU A 115 20.68 -10.03 0.54
N ASN A 116 19.52 -10.66 0.68
CA ASN A 116 19.06 -11.32 1.90
C ASN A 116 19.11 -10.42 3.17
N ILE A 117 18.82 -9.14 2.99
CA ILE A 117 18.91 -8.12 4.04
C ILE A 117 17.51 -7.66 4.44
N THR A 118 17.27 -7.50 5.73
CA THR A 118 16.06 -6.87 6.27
C THR A 118 16.22 -5.37 6.25
N LEU A 119 15.31 -4.66 5.56
CA LEU A 119 15.27 -3.20 5.48
C LEU A 119 14.51 -2.58 6.64
N GLY A 120 13.66 -3.35 7.29
CA GLY A 120 12.88 -2.95 8.45
C GLY A 120 11.59 -3.76 8.59
N THR A 121 10.78 -3.35 9.55
CA THR A 121 9.51 -4.01 9.84
C THR A 121 8.37 -3.01 9.87
N MET A 122 7.17 -3.49 9.56
CA MET A 122 5.88 -2.80 9.70
C MET A 122 4.91 -3.76 10.39
N SER A 123 3.73 -3.30 10.77
CA SER A 123 2.72 -4.21 11.30
C SER A 123 2.26 -5.22 10.25
N SER A 124 2.08 -6.46 10.67
CA SER A 124 1.59 -7.53 9.79
C SER A 124 0.12 -7.34 9.45
N LEU A 125 -0.26 -7.60 8.21
CA LEU A 125 -1.66 -7.65 7.81
C LEU A 125 -2.35 -8.90 8.41
N ALA A 126 -1.59 -9.96 8.67
CA ALA A 126 -2.13 -11.18 9.30
C ALA A 126 -2.57 -10.95 10.75
N ASP A 127 -1.92 -10.04 11.48
CA ASP A 127 -2.22 -9.76 12.88
C ASP A 127 -3.34 -8.72 13.06
N LEU A 128 -3.89 -8.22 11.96
CA LEU A 128 -4.96 -7.23 12.02
C LEU A 128 -6.20 -7.81 12.72
N ASP A 129 -6.65 -7.17 13.78
CA ASP A 129 -7.90 -7.59 14.44
C ASP A 129 -9.11 -7.28 13.55
N ILE A 130 -9.77 -8.34 13.08
CA ILE A 130 -10.98 -8.28 12.25
C ILE A 130 -12.23 -8.71 13.04
N SER A 131 -12.08 -9.09 14.31
CA SER A 131 -13.20 -9.54 15.14
C SER A 131 -14.13 -8.40 15.52
N ASN A 132 -13.58 -7.20 15.69
CA ASN A 132 -14.34 -6.00 15.95
C ASN A 132 -14.48 -5.12 14.71
N ILE A 133 -15.67 -5.18 14.07
CA ILE A 133 -15.97 -4.44 12.84
C ILE A 133 -15.81 -2.92 13.00
N PHE A 134 -16.14 -2.36 14.17
CA PHE A 134 -16.03 -0.91 14.39
C PHE A 134 -14.57 -0.47 14.47
N VAL A 135 -13.73 -1.26 15.12
CA VAL A 135 -12.27 -1.01 15.15
C VAL A 135 -11.66 -1.14 13.75
N PHE A 136 -12.07 -2.17 13.02
CA PHE A 136 -11.59 -2.38 11.64
C PHE A 136 -12.00 -1.23 10.73
N VAL A 137 -13.26 -0.82 10.72
CA VAL A 137 -13.77 0.30 9.94
C VAL A 137 -13.08 1.62 10.32
N GLY A 138 -12.81 1.84 11.60
CA GLY A 138 -12.06 3.01 12.07
C GLY A 138 -10.62 3.12 11.56
N ARG A 139 -10.05 2.01 11.08
CA ARG A 139 -8.72 1.98 10.44
C ARG A 139 -8.75 2.28 8.95
N ILE A 140 -9.94 2.27 8.34
CA ILE A 140 -10.11 2.57 6.92
C ILE A 140 -10.10 4.08 6.71
N LYS A 141 -9.23 4.56 5.83
CA LYS A 141 -9.18 5.93 5.36
C LYS A 141 -9.56 5.95 3.87
N LEU A 142 -10.67 6.57 3.55
CA LEU A 142 -11.06 6.80 2.16
C LEU A 142 -10.11 7.84 1.54
N ILE A 143 -9.45 7.48 0.43
CA ILE A 143 -8.55 8.36 -0.33
C ILE A 143 -9.32 8.98 -1.48
N LYS A 144 -10.00 8.15 -2.25
CA LYS A 144 -10.85 8.50 -3.39
C LYS A 144 -12.10 7.60 -3.36
N PRO A 145 -13.16 7.93 -4.11
CA PRO A 145 -14.33 7.04 -4.18
C PRO A 145 -13.99 5.60 -4.53
N VAL A 146 -12.97 5.36 -5.34
CA VAL A 146 -12.52 4.04 -5.82
C VAL A 146 -11.23 3.57 -5.17
N GLU A 147 -10.81 4.20 -4.06
CA GLU A 147 -9.54 3.88 -3.40
C GLU A 147 -9.62 4.15 -1.90
N PHE A 148 -9.19 3.19 -1.09
CA PHE A 148 -9.07 3.36 0.35
C PHE A 148 -7.76 2.79 0.87
N ALA A 149 -7.29 3.32 2.00
CA ALA A 149 -6.16 2.79 2.75
C ALA A 149 -6.65 2.18 4.06
N LEU A 150 -6.04 1.07 4.44
CA LEU A 150 -6.22 0.39 5.71
C LEU A 150 -4.94 0.54 6.52
N ARG A 151 -5.02 1.24 7.66
CA ARG A 151 -3.89 1.36 8.58
C ARG A 151 -3.69 0.04 9.33
N LEU A 152 -2.46 -0.43 9.37
CA LEU A 152 -2.12 -1.72 10.01
C LEU A 152 -1.97 -1.60 11.54
N GLY A 153 -1.81 -0.38 12.05
CA GLY A 153 -1.73 -0.08 13.48
C GLY A 153 -2.06 1.37 13.78
N GLU A 154 -1.85 1.78 15.03
CA GLU A 154 -2.15 3.14 15.49
C GLU A 154 -0.97 4.09 15.30
N SER A 155 0.26 3.58 15.33
CA SER A 155 1.47 4.37 15.14
C SER A 155 1.76 4.66 13.67
N GLN A 156 2.54 5.71 13.42
CA GLN A 156 3.03 6.02 12.07
C GLN A 156 4.00 4.95 11.53
N ASP A 157 4.65 4.22 12.42
CA ASP A 157 5.56 3.11 12.10
C ASP A 157 4.80 1.79 11.77
N ALA A 158 3.48 1.77 11.92
CA ALA A 158 2.69 0.57 11.64
C ALA A 158 2.55 0.25 10.15
N GLY A 159 2.66 1.26 9.30
CA GLY A 159 2.41 1.12 7.86
C GLY A 159 0.93 1.03 7.50
N SER A 160 0.65 0.89 6.21
CA SER A 160 -0.70 0.78 5.67
C SER A 160 -0.73 -0.03 4.39
N VAL A 161 -1.91 -0.51 4.00
CA VAL A 161 -2.15 -1.08 2.68
C VAL A 161 -3.26 -0.31 1.99
N SER A 162 -3.13 -0.07 0.69
CA SER A 162 -4.15 0.62 -0.11
C SER A 162 -4.81 -0.37 -1.06
N MET A 163 -6.11 -0.24 -1.21
CA MET A 163 -6.90 -1.01 -2.17
C MET A 163 -7.63 -0.07 -3.12
N HIS A 164 -7.69 -0.46 -4.39
CA HIS A 164 -8.47 0.26 -5.40
C HIS A 164 -9.46 -0.68 -6.09
N LEU A 165 -10.52 -0.10 -6.62
CA LEU A 165 -11.51 -0.81 -7.42
C LEU A 165 -11.00 -0.95 -8.86
N ASP A 166 -10.79 -2.20 -9.29
CA ASP A 166 -10.40 -2.58 -10.65
C ASP A 166 -11.55 -3.37 -11.29
N GLY A 167 -12.28 -2.69 -12.18
CA GLY A 167 -13.52 -3.23 -12.71
C GLY A 167 -14.56 -3.46 -11.62
N THR A 168 -14.81 -4.70 -11.25
CA THR A 168 -15.78 -5.11 -10.23
C THR A 168 -15.12 -5.62 -8.94
N SER A 169 -13.81 -5.67 -8.87
CA SER A 169 -13.07 -6.24 -7.74
C SER A 169 -12.11 -5.22 -7.11
N TRP A 170 -12.01 -5.26 -5.79
CA TRP A 170 -11.02 -4.48 -5.07
C TRP A 170 -9.70 -5.23 -5.00
N LYS A 171 -8.62 -4.57 -5.41
CA LYS A 171 -7.26 -5.12 -5.42
C LYS A 171 -6.32 -4.29 -4.56
N LEU A 172 -5.37 -4.95 -3.93
CA LEU A 172 -4.24 -4.29 -3.28
C LEU A 172 -3.46 -3.49 -4.33
N SER A 173 -3.33 -2.18 -4.12
CA SER A 173 -2.71 -1.24 -5.06
C SER A 173 -1.51 -0.50 -4.49
N GLY A 174 -1.29 -0.59 -3.19
CA GLY A 174 -0.15 0.06 -2.56
C GLY A 174 0.11 -0.45 -1.15
N ILE A 175 1.34 -0.24 -0.70
CA ILE A 175 1.80 -0.51 0.65
C ILE A 175 2.46 0.76 1.16
N GLY A 176 1.92 1.35 2.21
CA GLY A 176 2.52 2.50 2.88
C GLY A 176 3.61 2.03 3.84
N LEU A 177 4.85 2.27 3.47
CA LEU A 177 6.01 1.86 4.26
C LEU A 177 6.26 2.84 5.42
N PRO A 178 6.70 2.34 6.59
CA PRO A 178 7.14 3.19 7.69
C PRO A 178 8.31 4.09 7.31
N PRO A 179 8.41 5.30 7.90
CA PRO A 179 9.50 6.23 7.60
C PRO A 179 10.90 5.62 7.79
N LYS A 180 11.10 4.79 8.81
CA LYS A 180 12.36 4.08 9.06
C LYS A 180 12.76 3.15 7.92
N VAL A 181 11.80 2.42 7.37
CA VAL A 181 12.03 1.53 6.23
C VAL A 181 12.43 2.34 5.00
N LEU A 182 11.71 3.45 4.73
CA LEU A 182 12.03 4.35 3.62
C LEU A 182 13.42 4.95 3.75
N THR A 183 13.81 5.39 4.96
CA THR A 183 15.16 5.89 5.22
C THR A 183 16.22 4.83 4.90
N ASN A 184 16.04 3.61 5.38
CA ASN A 184 16.96 2.50 5.12
C ASN A 184 17.05 2.14 3.62
N MET A 185 15.94 2.29 2.87
CA MET A 185 15.95 2.11 1.42
C MET A 185 16.71 3.23 0.71
N VAL A 186 16.47 4.49 1.10
CA VAL A 186 17.16 5.67 0.54
C VAL A 186 18.65 5.65 0.82
N ASP A 187 19.10 5.16 1.99
CA ASP A 187 20.52 5.05 2.36
C ASP A 187 21.30 4.10 1.43
N ARG A 188 20.59 3.20 0.75
CA ARG A 188 21.18 2.23 -0.18
C ARG A 188 21.14 2.69 -1.65
N LEU A 189 20.46 3.81 -1.92
CA LEU A 189 20.53 4.41 -3.25
C LEU A 189 21.90 5.05 -3.46
N PRO A 190 22.50 4.90 -4.66
CA PRO A 190 23.81 5.47 -4.94
C PRO A 190 23.74 7.00 -4.82
N THR A 191 24.47 7.55 -3.84
CA THR A 191 24.68 8.98 -3.69
C THR A 191 25.84 9.39 -4.61
N ARG A 192 25.55 9.80 -5.82
CA ARG A 192 26.50 10.53 -6.68
C ARG A 192 26.06 11.96 -6.87
#